data_d53d29fa609c893dc5e021e87aa7385f
#
_entry.id   d53d29fa609c893dc5e021e87aa7385f
#
_cell.length_a   1.000
_cell.length_b   1.000
_cell.length_c   1.000
_cell.angle_alpha   90.00
_cell.angle_beta   90.00
_cell.angle_gamma   90.00
#
_symmetry.space_group_name_H-M   'P 1'
#
loop_
_entity.id
_entity.type
_entity.pdbx_description
1 polymer ?
#
loop_
_entity_poly.entity_id
_entity_poly.type
_entity_poly.pdbx_seq_one_letter_code
_entity_poly.pdbx_strand_id
1 'polypeptide(L)'
;MEFNKPIVILLNMLDVAESKGIYIDSDNLSKELGVTVVPIIAKKKNGVDKISLAIKNSVNKTVNYDINFGNEVQTYKKLEDILSRCTKINSDKKISISDKIDNIVLNPILAYPIFIGALLLLFKFTFDWVGGPLQEGLGTLIETYISSPINDMLVNSSPWFRSLIVDGILGGVCGTLPFFPLIFTLFFGISLFEDSGYMSRAAFLMDNIMRKVGLSGKAFIPMVMGLGCSSPAIMATRTLESEKDRKITALISPLMTCGAKLPIYAVFVAIFFPKNAALVTTSLYLLGIVVAILVALVLNRTSFKNDIEPFILELPEYKLPTLSALLKNTWNKSKGFLIRVVTVMFAMSVAIWLLSSFNFNGFTENMNDSFLAYLGKLIAPLFAPLGFGDWRASVSILTGLGAKEIVISTMEVLYGNLDKVLPTVFTGVTAYGFLVFSALYTPCIAALATMRKEYGNKMMFTSLIYQFVLAWIGAFIVRIIGGAIFSHSPASLTEFVIAGIILLASTIILLRMFNKKSSGCSSCSSCSSKGNCSIQVEDKSKNAQ
;
A
#
# COMPACT_ATOMS: atom_id res chain seq x y z
N MET A 1 2.02 -11.69 35.84
CA MET A 1 1.97 -11.93 37.30
C MET A 1 0.62 -11.54 37.90
N GLU A 2 -0.04 -10.50 37.44
CA GLU A 2 -1.40 -10.08 37.91
C GLU A 2 -2.48 -11.18 37.90
N PHE A 3 -2.35 -12.15 36.99
CA PHE A 3 -3.37 -13.24 36.88
C PHE A 3 -3.11 -14.45 37.77
N ASN A 4 -2.11 -14.43 38.62
CA ASN A 4 -1.70 -15.56 39.50
C ASN A 4 -1.60 -16.92 38.77
N LYS A 5 -1.14 -16.88 37.52
CA LYS A 5 -0.90 -18.07 36.68
C LYS A 5 0.59 -18.44 36.71
N PRO A 6 0.94 -19.75 36.62
CA PRO A 6 2.31 -20.15 36.51
C PRO A 6 2.94 -19.55 35.24
N ILE A 7 4.12 -18.92 35.40
CA ILE A 7 4.84 -18.24 34.34
C ILE A 7 6.23 -18.86 34.19
N VAL A 8 6.64 -19.07 32.94
CA VAL A 8 8.04 -19.41 32.57
C VAL A 8 8.55 -18.32 31.62
N ILE A 9 9.65 -17.69 31.99
CA ILE A 9 10.29 -16.66 31.16
C ILE A 9 11.37 -17.32 30.30
N LEU A 10 11.27 -17.19 28.98
CA LEU A 10 12.30 -17.63 28.03
C LEU A 10 13.18 -16.44 27.67
N LEU A 11 14.41 -16.44 28.19
CA LEU A 11 15.39 -15.39 27.91
C LEU A 11 16.12 -15.72 26.60
N ASN A 12 15.66 -15.14 25.50
CA ASN A 12 16.17 -15.41 24.17
C ASN A 12 17.24 -14.40 23.74
N MET A 13 18.01 -14.74 22.70
CA MET A 13 19.04 -13.88 22.08
C MET A 13 20.23 -13.56 23.01
N LEU A 14 20.58 -14.46 23.90
CA LEU A 14 21.73 -14.28 24.81
C LEU A 14 23.04 -14.07 24.07
N ASP A 15 23.24 -14.72 22.92
CA ASP A 15 24.42 -14.53 22.07
C ASP A 15 24.52 -13.06 21.56
N VAL A 16 23.42 -12.40 21.34
CA VAL A 16 23.38 -10.98 20.95
C VAL A 16 23.67 -10.09 22.16
N ALA A 17 23.10 -10.40 23.33
CA ALA A 17 23.39 -9.67 24.56
C ALA A 17 24.87 -9.74 24.93
N GLU A 18 25.45 -10.94 24.91
CA GLU A 18 26.88 -11.16 25.15
C GLU A 18 27.77 -10.42 24.15
N SER A 19 27.41 -10.43 22.87
CA SER A 19 28.14 -9.67 21.84
C SER A 19 28.14 -8.16 22.07
N LYS A 20 27.15 -7.66 22.78
CA LYS A 20 27.02 -6.26 23.23
C LYS A 20 27.70 -5.98 24.58
N GLY A 21 28.34 -6.98 25.16
CA GLY A 21 28.96 -6.88 26.49
C GLY A 21 27.95 -6.86 27.64
N ILE A 22 26.70 -7.28 27.39
CA ILE A 22 25.65 -7.40 28.38
C ILE A 22 25.57 -8.86 28.84
N TYR A 23 25.96 -9.13 30.05
CA TYR A 23 25.86 -10.45 30.68
C TYR A 23 24.67 -10.48 31.61
N ILE A 24 23.73 -11.39 31.39
CA ILE A 24 22.51 -11.55 32.18
C ILE A 24 22.60 -12.82 32.97
N ASP A 25 22.58 -12.70 34.31
CA ASP A 25 22.52 -13.83 35.22
C ASP A 25 21.09 -14.35 35.30
N SER A 26 20.82 -15.42 34.55
CA SER A 26 19.48 -16.03 34.47
C SER A 26 19.02 -16.65 35.79
N ASP A 27 19.97 -17.15 36.60
CA ASP A 27 19.66 -17.80 37.88
C ASP A 27 19.32 -16.77 38.96
N ASN A 28 20.02 -15.65 38.96
CA ASN A 28 19.71 -14.54 39.85
C ASN A 28 18.40 -13.86 39.46
N LEU A 29 18.18 -13.68 38.15
CA LEU A 29 16.92 -13.14 37.63
C LEU A 29 15.72 -14.04 37.99
N SER A 30 15.90 -15.37 37.95
CA SER A 30 14.88 -16.33 38.35
C SER A 30 14.52 -16.22 39.84
N LYS A 31 15.54 -15.99 40.70
CA LYS A 31 15.33 -15.78 42.15
C LYS A 31 14.65 -14.47 42.48
N GLU A 32 15.08 -13.37 41.87
CA GLU A 32 14.52 -12.02 42.10
C GLU A 32 13.05 -11.92 41.63
N LEU A 33 12.72 -12.58 40.51
CA LEU A 33 11.34 -12.57 39.96
C LEU A 33 10.44 -13.66 40.55
N GLY A 34 11.01 -14.66 41.25
CA GLY A 34 10.26 -15.81 41.75
C GLY A 34 9.67 -16.71 40.66
N VAL A 35 10.17 -16.64 39.45
CA VAL A 35 9.71 -17.40 38.27
C VAL A 35 10.86 -18.15 37.62
N THR A 36 10.55 -19.26 36.96
CA THR A 36 11.57 -20.02 36.23
C THR A 36 12.00 -19.25 34.97
N VAL A 37 13.29 -18.89 34.88
CA VAL A 37 13.89 -18.26 33.72
C VAL A 37 14.75 -19.29 33.00
N VAL A 38 14.47 -19.50 31.70
CA VAL A 38 15.23 -20.45 30.86
C VAL A 38 15.99 -19.68 29.81
N PRO A 39 17.36 -19.70 29.87
CA PRO A 39 18.19 -19.10 28.83
C PRO A 39 18.15 -19.93 27.56
N ILE A 40 17.86 -19.28 26.42
CA ILE A 40 17.76 -19.95 25.13
C ILE A 40 18.42 -19.13 23.99
N ILE A 41 18.86 -19.81 22.94
CA ILE A 41 19.19 -19.23 21.65
C ILE A 41 18.36 -19.96 20.60
N ALA A 42 17.13 -19.49 20.38
CA ALA A 42 16.14 -20.16 19.55
C ALA A 42 16.64 -20.45 18.12
N LYS A 43 17.42 -19.54 17.53
CA LYS A 43 18.01 -19.70 16.18
C LYS A 43 18.97 -20.89 16.11
N LYS A 44 19.71 -21.16 17.17
CA LYS A 44 20.68 -22.28 17.27
C LYS A 44 20.09 -23.53 17.93
N LYS A 45 18.79 -23.48 18.30
CA LYS A 45 18.10 -24.53 19.08
C LYS A 45 18.77 -24.87 20.41
N ASN A 46 19.61 -23.97 20.94
CA ASN A 46 20.30 -24.18 22.22
C ASN A 46 19.35 -23.83 23.36
N GLY A 47 19.22 -24.72 24.34
CA GLY A 47 18.33 -24.54 25.49
C GLY A 47 16.84 -24.84 25.25
N VAL A 48 16.43 -25.17 24.02
CA VAL A 48 15.04 -25.46 23.67
C VAL A 48 14.54 -26.73 24.38
N ASP A 49 15.40 -27.72 24.58
CA ASP A 49 15.06 -28.97 25.28
C ASP A 49 14.65 -28.74 26.75
N LYS A 50 15.19 -27.69 27.37
CA LYS A 50 14.88 -27.31 28.76
C LYS A 50 13.49 -26.70 28.93
N ILE A 51 12.86 -26.20 27.84
CA ILE A 51 11.55 -25.53 27.88
C ILE A 51 10.46 -26.48 28.36
N SER A 52 10.42 -27.68 27.80
CA SER A 52 9.42 -28.70 28.14
C SER A 52 9.48 -29.10 29.62
N LEU A 53 10.68 -29.22 30.17
CA LEU A 53 10.91 -29.54 31.58
C LEU A 53 10.54 -28.36 32.48
N ALA A 54 10.87 -27.13 32.10
CA ALA A 54 10.50 -25.92 32.83
C ALA A 54 8.99 -25.74 32.92
N ILE A 55 8.28 -25.98 31.83
CA ILE A 55 6.82 -25.92 31.78
C ILE A 55 6.21 -26.98 32.72
N LYS A 56 6.65 -28.25 32.62
CA LYS A 56 6.16 -29.33 33.50
C LYS A 56 6.36 -29.01 34.96
N ASN A 57 7.52 -28.45 35.33
CA ASN A 57 7.83 -28.10 36.72
C ASN A 57 7.06 -26.87 37.24
N SER A 58 6.58 -26.01 36.32
CA SER A 58 5.84 -24.80 36.69
C SER A 58 4.34 -25.00 36.78
N VAL A 59 3.76 -25.94 36.02
CA VAL A 59 2.31 -26.20 35.98
C VAL A 59 1.76 -26.65 37.35
N ASN A 60 2.55 -27.36 38.18
CA ASN A 60 2.15 -27.89 39.48
C ASN A 60 2.46 -26.97 40.67
N LYS A 61 3.02 -25.78 40.44
CA LYS A 61 3.29 -24.81 41.50
C LYS A 61 2.10 -23.87 41.67
N THR A 62 1.49 -23.87 42.85
CA THR A 62 0.64 -22.76 43.30
C THR A 62 1.54 -21.55 43.53
N VAL A 63 1.46 -20.56 42.70
CA VAL A 63 2.32 -19.38 42.78
C VAL A 63 1.49 -18.21 43.27
N ASN A 64 1.86 -17.69 44.42
CA ASN A 64 1.36 -16.41 44.90
C ASN A 64 2.46 -15.37 44.63
N TYR A 65 2.26 -14.53 43.63
CA TYR A 65 3.22 -13.47 43.33
C TYR A 65 2.90 -12.28 44.24
N ASP A 66 3.71 -12.09 45.27
CA ASP A 66 3.61 -10.94 46.17
C ASP A 66 4.29 -9.68 45.55
N ILE A 67 3.90 -9.38 44.33
CA ILE A 67 4.40 -8.19 43.62
C ILE A 67 3.24 -7.18 43.55
N ASN A 68 3.30 -6.22 44.44
CA ASN A 68 2.38 -5.08 44.39
C ASN A 68 2.81 -4.16 43.26
N PHE A 69 2.12 -4.23 42.12
CA PHE A 69 2.27 -3.32 41.01
C PHE A 69 1.62 -1.99 41.39
N GLY A 70 2.44 -1.06 41.90
CA GLY A 70 2.01 0.33 42.11
C GLY A 70 1.78 1.06 40.78
N ASN A 71 1.80 2.37 40.81
CA ASN A 71 1.73 3.20 39.61
C ASN A 71 2.84 2.79 38.61
N GLU A 72 2.59 2.91 37.31
CA GLU A 72 3.47 2.50 36.20
C GLU A 72 4.94 2.92 36.40
N VAL A 73 5.16 4.15 36.89
CA VAL A 73 6.49 4.69 37.22
C VAL A 73 7.19 3.89 38.33
N GLN A 74 6.45 3.42 39.34
CA GLN A 74 7.01 2.62 40.45
C GLN A 74 7.36 1.22 39.99
N THR A 75 6.58 0.67 39.07
CA THR A 75 6.85 -0.64 38.45
C THR A 75 8.14 -0.61 37.64
N TYR A 76 8.34 0.42 36.82
CA TYR A 76 9.58 0.58 36.05
C TYR A 76 10.81 0.77 36.96
N LYS A 77 10.71 1.53 38.04
CA LYS A 77 11.82 1.67 39.01
C LYS A 77 12.18 0.34 39.66
N LYS A 78 11.20 -0.47 40.04
CA LYS A 78 11.47 -1.83 40.58
C LYS A 78 12.13 -2.74 39.56
N LEU A 79 11.67 -2.70 38.30
CA LEU A 79 12.28 -3.48 37.22
C LEU A 79 13.73 -3.05 36.96
N GLU A 80 14.00 -1.75 36.97
CA GLU A 80 15.36 -1.21 36.80
C GLU A 80 16.30 -1.64 37.94
N ASP A 81 15.80 -1.67 39.18
CA ASP A 81 16.54 -2.14 40.36
C ASP A 81 16.87 -3.66 40.26
N ILE A 82 15.87 -4.49 39.88
CA ILE A 82 16.08 -5.92 39.64
C ILE A 82 17.10 -6.14 38.51
N LEU A 83 16.93 -5.45 37.39
CA LEU A 83 17.84 -5.57 36.25
C LEU A 83 19.27 -5.14 36.59
N SER A 84 19.44 -4.07 37.37
CA SER A 84 20.76 -3.61 37.80
C SER A 84 21.53 -4.65 38.63
N ARG A 85 20.82 -5.50 39.37
CA ARG A 85 21.41 -6.61 40.16
C ARG A 85 21.67 -7.85 39.32
N CYS A 86 20.89 -8.08 38.27
CA CYS A 86 20.98 -9.28 37.43
C CYS A 86 21.78 -9.10 36.15
N THR A 87 22.16 -7.86 35.80
CA THR A 87 22.92 -7.59 34.57
C THR A 87 24.27 -6.96 34.87
N LYS A 88 25.31 -7.48 34.20
CA LYS A 88 26.67 -6.87 34.21
C LYS A 88 26.91 -6.28 32.82
N ILE A 89 27.08 -4.96 32.76
CA ILE A 89 27.41 -4.26 31.52
C ILE A 89 28.92 -3.97 31.55
N ASN A 90 29.69 -4.63 30.67
CA ASN A 90 31.09 -4.28 30.47
C ASN A 90 31.15 -2.96 29.70
N SER A 91 31.76 -1.95 30.32
CA SER A 91 31.88 -0.59 29.77
C SER A 91 32.81 -0.48 28.55
N ASP A 92 33.55 -1.53 28.18
CA ASP A 92 34.30 -1.56 26.94
C ASP A 92 33.35 -1.70 25.74
N LYS A 93 32.65 -0.58 25.43
CA LYS A 93 31.86 -0.44 24.20
C LYS A 93 32.79 -0.66 23.00
N LYS A 94 32.90 -1.90 22.52
CA LYS A 94 33.34 -2.12 21.14
C LYS A 94 32.27 -1.47 20.25
N ILE A 95 32.64 -0.32 19.64
CA ILE A 95 31.81 0.36 18.64
C ILE A 95 31.39 -0.69 17.63
N SER A 96 30.12 -1.03 17.58
CA SER A 96 29.63 -2.05 16.66
C SER A 96 29.78 -1.56 15.21
N ILE A 97 29.87 -2.48 14.27
CA ILE A 97 29.88 -2.12 12.83
C ILE A 97 28.61 -1.32 12.50
N SER A 98 27.50 -1.65 13.13
CA SER A 98 26.24 -0.93 12.98
C SER A 98 26.35 0.52 13.40
N ASP A 99 27.01 0.82 14.53
CA ASP A 99 27.21 2.20 15.00
C ASP A 99 28.07 3.03 14.02
N LYS A 100 29.08 2.39 13.40
CA LYS A 100 29.91 3.06 12.39
C LYS A 100 29.13 3.39 11.13
N ILE A 101 28.28 2.47 10.67
CA ILE A 101 27.40 2.68 9.52
C ILE A 101 26.37 3.76 9.85
N ASP A 102 25.76 3.73 11.05
CA ASP A 102 24.78 4.69 11.50
C ASP A 102 25.32 6.12 11.60
N ASN A 103 26.59 6.30 11.96
CA ASN A 103 27.26 7.60 11.93
C ASN A 103 27.29 8.24 10.53
N ILE A 104 27.24 7.45 9.46
CA ILE A 104 27.21 7.92 8.08
C ILE A 104 25.75 8.05 7.61
N VAL A 105 24.96 6.99 7.80
CA VAL A 105 23.58 6.87 7.29
C VAL A 105 22.61 7.82 7.99
N LEU A 106 22.82 8.10 9.28
CA LEU A 106 21.99 9.02 10.07
C LEU A 106 22.57 10.42 10.19
N ASN A 107 23.67 10.72 9.49
CA ASN A 107 24.24 12.07 9.48
C ASN A 107 23.21 13.07 8.88
N PRO A 108 22.91 14.19 9.54
CA PRO A 108 21.86 15.12 9.10
C PRO A 108 21.98 15.60 7.65
N ILE A 109 23.22 15.68 7.11
CA ILE A 109 23.47 16.14 5.75
C ILE A 109 23.44 14.98 4.76
N LEU A 110 24.05 13.82 5.10
CA LEU A 110 24.20 12.68 4.19
C LEU A 110 22.99 11.76 4.17
N ALA A 111 22.18 11.74 5.21
CA ALA A 111 21.06 10.82 5.37
C ALA A 111 20.03 10.92 4.23
N TYR A 112 19.63 12.13 3.85
CA TYR A 112 18.66 12.33 2.74
C TYR A 112 19.23 11.94 1.37
N PRO A 113 20.45 12.36 0.96
CA PRO A 113 21.06 11.89 -0.28
C PRO A 113 21.24 10.37 -0.34
N ILE A 114 21.70 9.74 0.75
CA ILE A 114 21.84 8.27 0.83
C ILE A 114 20.48 7.59 0.67
N PHE A 115 19.45 8.11 1.35
CA PHE A 115 18.10 7.57 1.26
C PHE A 115 17.55 7.68 -0.17
N ILE A 116 17.67 8.84 -0.81
CA ILE A 116 17.24 9.03 -2.20
C ILE A 116 18.03 8.12 -3.13
N GLY A 117 19.34 8.00 -2.94
CA GLY A 117 20.21 7.10 -3.70
C GLY A 117 19.80 5.63 -3.56
N ALA A 118 19.47 5.19 -2.34
CA ALA A 118 18.99 3.83 -2.08
C ALA A 118 17.64 3.56 -2.77
N LEU A 119 16.71 4.52 -2.75
CA LEU A 119 15.45 4.42 -3.48
C LEU A 119 15.64 4.37 -4.99
N LEU A 120 16.47 5.25 -5.54
CA LEU A 120 16.78 5.25 -6.98
C LEU A 120 17.42 3.93 -7.41
N LEU A 121 18.32 3.39 -6.59
CA LEU A 121 18.94 2.10 -6.83
C LEU A 121 17.90 0.98 -6.81
N LEU A 122 16.98 0.98 -5.83
CA LEU A 122 15.87 0.02 -5.77
C LEU A 122 15.00 0.07 -7.03
N PHE A 123 14.61 1.28 -7.46
CA PHE A 123 13.78 1.43 -8.66
C PHE A 123 14.53 1.04 -9.93
N LYS A 124 15.79 1.45 -10.04
CA LYS A 124 16.63 1.07 -11.17
C LYS A 124 16.86 -0.44 -11.25
N PHE A 125 17.09 -1.08 -10.10
CA PHE A 125 17.17 -2.54 -10.01
C PHE A 125 15.86 -3.21 -10.45
N THR A 126 14.72 -2.66 -10.01
CA THR A 126 13.40 -3.24 -10.29
C THR A 126 12.96 -3.04 -11.74
N PHE A 127 13.10 -1.84 -12.29
CA PHE A 127 12.54 -1.51 -13.60
C PHE A 127 13.54 -1.69 -14.73
N ASP A 128 14.83 -1.30 -14.55
CA ASP A 128 15.79 -1.27 -15.65
C ASP A 128 16.65 -2.54 -15.70
N TRP A 129 17.20 -3.00 -14.56
CA TRP A 129 18.24 -4.02 -14.57
C TRP A 129 17.71 -5.44 -14.56
N VAL A 130 16.66 -5.73 -13.78
CA VAL A 130 16.20 -7.11 -13.58
C VAL A 130 14.73 -7.28 -13.92
N GLY A 131 13.85 -6.52 -13.29
CA GLY A 131 12.40 -6.73 -13.44
C GLY A 131 11.90 -6.40 -14.84
N GLY A 132 12.34 -5.28 -15.44
CA GLY A 132 11.96 -4.88 -16.81
C GLY A 132 12.38 -5.91 -17.87
N PRO A 133 13.68 -6.24 -18.01
CA PRO A 133 14.13 -7.26 -18.95
C PRO A 133 13.47 -8.63 -18.79
N LEU A 134 13.21 -9.05 -17.54
CA LEU A 134 12.49 -10.30 -17.27
C LEU A 134 11.01 -10.20 -17.68
N GLN A 135 10.39 -9.04 -17.50
CA GLN A 135 9.02 -8.77 -17.94
C GLN A 135 8.91 -8.86 -19.46
N GLU A 136 9.79 -8.19 -20.19
CA GLU A 136 9.85 -8.21 -21.66
C GLU A 136 10.13 -9.63 -22.18
N GLY A 137 11.14 -10.32 -21.60
CA GLY A 137 11.47 -11.69 -21.96
C GLY A 137 10.31 -12.65 -21.73
N LEU A 138 9.61 -12.57 -20.61
CA LEU A 138 8.44 -13.41 -20.34
C LEU A 138 7.28 -13.05 -21.26
N GLY A 139 7.09 -11.76 -21.57
CA GLY A 139 6.09 -11.28 -22.51
C GLY A 139 6.30 -11.87 -23.91
N THR A 140 7.51 -11.78 -24.45
CA THR A 140 7.86 -12.34 -25.77
C THR A 140 7.74 -13.87 -25.79
N LEU A 141 8.11 -14.55 -24.72
CA LEU A 141 7.92 -16.01 -24.62
C LEU A 141 6.42 -16.39 -24.66
N ILE A 142 5.58 -15.70 -23.90
CA ILE A 142 4.13 -15.95 -23.87
C ILE A 142 3.53 -15.65 -25.24
N GLU A 143 3.90 -14.53 -25.87
CA GLU A 143 3.40 -14.16 -27.19
C GLU A 143 3.78 -15.19 -28.24
N THR A 144 5.07 -15.57 -28.29
CA THR A 144 5.59 -16.50 -29.32
C THR A 144 5.09 -17.94 -29.14
N TYR A 145 5.04 -18.44 -27.90
CA TYR A 145 4.78 -19.86 -27.65
C TYR A 145 3.34 -20.16 -27.24
N ILE A 146 2.57 -19.18 -26.79
CA ILE A 146 1.20 -19.36 -26.31
C ILE A 146 0.21 -18.59 -27.18
N SER A 147 0.35 -17.25 -27.26
CA SER A 147 -0.66 -16.40 -27.90
C SER A 147 -0.71 -16.62 -29.41
N SER A 148 0.45 -16.58 -30.09
CA SER A 148 0.53 -16.74 -31.54
C SER A 148 0.05 -18.12 -32.01
N PRO A 149 0.52 -19.26 -31.50
CA PRO A 149 0.05 -20.57 -31.93
C PRO A 149 -1.45 -20.81 -31.68
N ILE A 150 -1.98 -20.32 -30.54
CA ILE A 150 -3.42 -20.48 -30.27
C ILE A 150 -4.24 -19.61 -31.23
N ASN A 151 -3.78 -18.39 -31.53
CA ASN A 151 -4.44 -17.53 -32.50
C ASN A 151 -4.47 -18.17 -33.91
N ASP A 152 -3.36 -18.79 -34.31
CA ASP A 152 -3.26 -19.49 -35.60
C ASP A 152 -4.18 -20.75 -35.68
N MET A 153 -4.27 -21.48 -34.58
CA MET A 153 -5.19 -22.64 -34.51
C MET A 153 -6.67 -22.22 -34.59
N LEU A 154 -6.99 -21.00 -34.12
CA LEU A 154 -8.36 -20.50 -34.08
C LEU A 154 -8.77 -19.68 -35.31
N VAL A 155 -7.90 -19.53 -36.31
CA VAL A 155 -8.19 -18.77 -37.56
C VAL A 155 -9.47 -19.25 -38.24
N ASN A 156 -9.70 -20.58 -38.26
CA ASN A 156 -10.87 -21.21 -38.89
C ASN A 156 -12.10 -21.33 -37.96
N SER A 157 -12.02 -20.83 -36.74
CA SER A 157 -13.12 -20.90 -35.76
C SER A 157 -14.10 -19.74 -35.95
N SER A 158 -15.29 -19.83 -35.34
CA SER A 158 -16.26 -18.74 -35.37
C SER A 158 -15.67 -17.45 -34.75
N PRO A 159 -15.93 -16.24 -35.33
CA PRO A 159 -15.32 -15.01 -34.91
C PRO A 159 -15.49 -14.70 -33.40
N TRP A 160 -16.70 -14.95 -32.87
CA TRP A 160 -16.97 -14.71 -31.44
C TRP A 160 -16.17 -15.65 -30.53
N PHE A 161 -15.96 -16.91 -30.93
CA PHE A 161 -15.19 -17.87 -30.11
C PHE A 161 -13.70 -17.57 -30.14
N ARG A 162 -13.17 -17.18 -31.31
CA ARG A 162 -11.79 -16.72 -31.45
C ARG A 162 -11.55 -15.47 -30.57
N SER A 163 -12.42 -14.47 -30.65
CA SER A 163 -12.32 -13.24 -29.84
C SER A 163 -12.41 -13.54 -28.34
N LEU A 164 -13.30 -14.47 -27.91
CA LEU A 164 -13.38 -14.89 -26.50
C LEU A 164 -12.05 -15.46 -25.99
N ILE A 165 -11.44 -16.36 -26.77
CA ILE A 165 -10.22 -17.04 -26.36
C ILE A 165 -9.03 -16.07 -26.43
N VAL A 166 -8.86 -15.36 -27.55
CA VAL A 166 -7.67 -14.53 -27.79
C VAL A 166 -7.76 -13.22 -27.01
N ASP A 167 -8.85 -12.47 -27.16
CA ASP A 167 -8.96 -11.13 -26.57
C ASP A 167 -9.43 -11.21 -25.11
N GLY A 168 -10.39 -12.09 -24.81
CA GLY A 168 -10.96 -12.22 -23.47
C GLY A 168 -10.03 -12.99 -22.52
N ILE A 169 -9.69 -14.22 -22.82
CA ILE A 169 -8.99 -15.12 -21.92
C ILE A 169 -7.47 -14.93 -21.99
N LEU A 170 -6.89 -15.07 -23.17
CA LEU A 170 -5.45 -14.94 -23.36
C LEU A 170 -5.01 -13.48 -23.10
N GLY A 171 -5.72 -12.49 -23.64
CA GLY A 171 -5.44 -11.08 -23.39
C GLY A 171 -5.41 -10.75 -21.89
N GLY A 172 -6.33 -11.30 -21.11
CA GLY A 172 -6.38 -11.10 -19.67
C GLY A 172 -5.27 -11.78 -18.89
N VAL A 173 -5.06 -13.07 -19.13
CA VAL A 173 -4.06 -13.85 -18.39
C VAL A 173 -2.65 -13.56 -18.89
N CYS A 174 -2.43 -13.66 -20.20
CA CYS A 174 -1.12 -13.48 -20.82
C CYS A 174 -0.65 -12.02 -20.74
N GLY A 175 -1.56 -11.04 -20.75
CA GLY A 175 -1.23 -9.64 -20.56
C GLY A 175 -0.77 -9.30 -19.14
N THR A 176 -1.19 -10.10 -18.13
CA THR A 176 -0.84 -9.81 -16.73
C THR A 176 0.33 -10.63 -16.19
N LEU A 177 0.58 -11.82 -16.71
CA LEU A 177 1.68 -12.70 -16.28
C LEU A 177 3.06 -12.05 -16.42
N PRO A 178 3.39 -11.29 -17.48
CA PRO A 178 4.67 -10.60 -17.62
C PRO A 178 4.99 -9.62 -16.49
N PHE A 179 3.98 -9.08 -15.79
CA PHE A 179 4.22 -8.20 -14.64
C PHE A 179 4.71 -8.93 -13.39
N PHE A 180 4.61 -10.27 -13.35
CA PHE A 180 5.03 -11.03 -12.17
C PHE A 180 6.53 -10.89 -11.84
N PRO A 181 7.48 -11.02 -12.79
CA PRO A 181 8.90 -10.81 -12.51
C PRO A 181 9.21 -9.42 -11.95
N LEU A 182 8.57 -8.39 -12.49
CA LEU A 182 8.75 -7.02 -12.03
C LEU A 182 8.30 -6.86 -10.57
N ILE A 183 7.14 -7.39 -10.23
CA ILE A 183 6.59 -7.35 -8.87
C ILE A 183 7.43 -8.21 -7.93
N PHE A 184 7.89 -9.38 -8.37
CA PHE A 184 8.78 -10.25 -7.59
C PHE A 184 10.09 -9.52 -7.27
N THR A 185 10.71 -8.85 -8.25
CA THR A 185 11.94 -8.08 -8.08
C THR A 185 11.72 -6.90 -7.13
N LEU A 186 10.57 -6.22 -7.22
CA LEU A 186 10.22 -5.15 -6.29
C LEU A 186 10.10 -5.66 -4.85
N PHE A 187 9.37 -6.76 -4.63
CA PHE A 187 9.25 -7.37 -3.30
C PHE A 187 10.59 -7.87 -2.77
N PHE A 188 11.44 -8.39 -3.65
CA PHE A 188 12.80 -8.81 -3.29
C PHE A 188 13.63 -7.64 -2.76
N GLY A 189 13.68 -6.53 -3.49
CA GLY A 189 14.40 -5.34 -3.09
C GLY A 189 13.86 -4.72 -1.79
N ILE A 190 12.53 -4.65 -1.64
CA ILE A 190 11.89 -4.16 -0.41
C ILE A 190 12.21 -5.08 0.77
N SER A 191 12.12 -6.41 0.60
CA SER A 191 12.46 -7.37 1.65
C SER A 191 13.95 -7.30 2.03
N LEU A 192 14.82 -7.03 1.07
CA LEU A 192 16.24 -6.80 1.34
C LEU A 192 16.45 -5.57 2.24
N PHE A 193 15.79 -4.46 1.97
CA PHE A 193 15.88 -3.25 2.79
C PHE A 193 15.22 -3.44 4.17
N GLU A 194 14.11 -4.18 4.25
CA GLU A 194 13.43 -4.50 5.50
C GLU A 194 14.31 -5.40 6.39
N ASP A 195 14.76 -6.53 5.85
CA ASP A 195 15.53 -7.54 6.58
C ASP A 195 16.96 -7.05 6.92
N SER A 196 17.54 -6.12 6.15
CA SER A 196 18.84 -5.51 6.45
C SER A 196 18.79 -4.54 7.64
N GLY A 197 17.61 -4.07 8.05
CA GLY A 197 17.43 -3.04 9.08
C GLY A 197 17.52 -1.60 8.56
N TYR A 198 17.74 -1.38 7.26
CA TYR A 198 17.79 -0.04 6.66
C TYR A 198 16.46 0.70 6.73
N MET A 199 15.34 -0.03 6.57
CA MET A 199 14.00 0.57 6.63
C MET A 199 13.68 1.23 7.96
N SER A 200 14.20 0.71 9.08
CA SER A 200 14.03 1.33 10.40
C SER A 200 14.75 2.69 10.47
N ARG A 201 15.94 2.83 9.83
CA ARG A 201 16.67 4.10 9.75
C ARG A 201 15.94 5.10 8.85
N ALA A 202 15.43 4.63 7.73
CA ALA A 202 14.60 5.47 6.85
C ALA A 202 13.34 5.98 7.56
N ALA A 203 12.66 5.12 8.33
CA ALA A 203 11.52 5.51 9.16
C ALA A 203 11.90 6.54 10.24
N PHE A 204 13.04 6.33 10.91
CA PHE A 204 13.57 7.27 11.91
C PHE A 204 13.91 8.64 11.30
N LEU A 205 14.58 8.64 10.13
CA LEU A 205 14.92 9.87 9.41
C LEU A 205 13.68 10.68 9.03
N MET A 206 12.62 10.00 8.60
CA MET A 206 11.39 10.63 8.13
C MET A 206 10.40 10.95 9.26
N ASP A 207 10.64 10.49 10.49
CA ASP A 207 9.72 10.64 11.62
C ASP A 207 9.38 12.11 11.89
N ASN A 208 10.38 12.99 11.87
CA ASN A 208 10.16 14.42 12.10
C ASN A 208 9.23 15.06 11.05
N ILE A 209 9.30 14.61 9.80
CA ILE A 209 8.43 15.09 8.71
C ILE A 209 7.04 14.48 8.85
N MET A 210 6.96 13.18 9.11
CA MET A 210 5.70 12.46 9.23
C MET A 210 4.88 12.92 10.44
N ARG A 211 5.51 13.21 11.56
CA ARG A 211 4.84 13.79 12.74
C ARG A 211 4.17 15.14 12.46
N LYS A 212 4.75 15.97 11.61
CA LYS A 212 4.10 17.23 11.18
C LYS A 212 2.79 17.00 10.43
N VAL A 213 2.67 15.85 9.76
CA VAL A 213 1.46 15.40 9.08
C VAL A 213 0.52 14.63 10.03
N GLY A 214 0.99 14.30 11.24
CA GLY A 214 0.25 13.56 12.26
C GLY A 214 0.28 12.06 12.08
N LEU A 215 1.33 11.54 11.45
CA LEU A 215 1.61 10.12 11.24
C LEU A 215 2.96 9.76 11.89
N SER A 216 3.15 8.48 12.23
CA SER A 216 4.44 7.96 12.67
C SER A 216 5.43 7.82 11.50
N GLY A 217 6.73 7.88 11.79
CA GLY A 217 7.77 7.69 10.77
C GLY A 217 7.68 6.37 10.00
N LYS A 218 7.16 5.31 10.64
CA LYS A 218 6.92 4.02 9.98
C LYS A 218 5.91 4.11 8.83
N ALA A 219 4.97 5.08 8.86
CA ALA A 219 3.99 5.28 7.80
C ALA A 219 4.63 5.68 6.45
N PHE A 220 5.84 6.23 6.51
CA PHE A 220 6.61 6.58 5.31
C PHE A 220 6.95 5.36 4.45
N ILE A 221 7.19 4.20 5.06
CA ILE A 221 7.54 2.96 4.35
C ILE A 221 6.46 2.53 3.34
N PRO A 222 5.18 2.34 3.76
CA PRO A 222 4.10 2.07 2.81
C PRO A 222 3.92 3.16 1.75
N MET A 223 4.13 4.44 2.09
CA MET A 223 4.01 5.53 1.12
C MET A 223 5.05 5.41 0.00
N VAL A 224 6.31 5.13 0.33
CA VAL A 224 7.37 4.88 -0.67
C VAL A 224 7.07 3.65 -1.51
N MET A 225 6.59 2.56 -0.89
CA MET A 225 6.16 1.38 -1.65
C MET A 225 5.04 1.71 -2.65
N GLY A 226 4.20 2.70 -2.33
CA GLY A 226 3.14 3.21 -3.20
C GLY A 226 3.64 3.80 -4.51
N LEU A 227 4.87 4.33 -4.56
CA LEU A 227 5.51 4.79 -5.80
C LEU A 227 5.79 3.63 -6.78
N GLY A 228 6.02 2.43 -6.26
CA GLY A 228 6.15 1.23 -7.08
C GLY A 228 4.78 0.61 -7.39
N CYS A 229 4.03 0.24 -6.35
CA CYS A 229 2.72 -0.39 -6.47
C CYS A 229 1.84 -0.15 -5.24
N SER A 230 0.60 0.30 -5.45
CA SER A 230 -0.35 0.61 -4.37
C SER A 230 -0.80 -0.63 -3.58
N SER A 231 -0.89 -1.81 -4.20
CA SER A 231 -1.36 -3.02 -3.52
C SER A 231 -0.38 -3.52 -2.43
N PRO A 232 0.94 -3.69 -2.70
CA PRO A 232 1.93 -3.94 -1.66
C PRO A 232 1.98 -2.84 -0.59
N ALA A 233 1.83 -1.58 -0.99
CA ALA A 233 1.80 -0.44 -0.05
C ALA A 233 0.68 -0.59 0.97
N ILE A 234 -0.55 -0.90 0.53
CA ILE A 234 -1.68 -1.17 1.41
C ILE A 234 -1.42 -2.37 2.32
N MET A 235 -0.81 -3.46 1.79
CA MET A 235 -0.44 -4.62 2.62
C MET A 235 0.59 -4.27 3.69
N ALA A 236 1.55 -3.40 3.37
CA ALA A 236 2.59 -2.99 4.30
C ALA A 236 2.06 -2.15 5.47
N THR A 237 0.92 -1.48 5.32
CA THR A 237 0.33 -0.71 6.43
C THR A 237 -0.05 -1.55 7.64
N ARG A 238 -0.19 -2.89 7.49
CA ARG A 238 -0.43 -3.80 8.62
C ARG A 238 0.70 -3.83 9.64
N THR A 239 1.91 -3.41 9.27
CA THR A 239 3.08 -3.36 10.15
C THR A 239 3.09 -2.14 11.07
N LEU A 240 2.18 -1.20 10.84
CA LEU A 240 2.01 -0.03 11.69
C LEU A 240 1.26 -0.41 12.97
N GLU A 241 1.69 0.12 14.10
CA GLU A 241 1.13 -0.22 15.41
C GLU A 241 -0.22 0.47 15.63
N SER A 242 -0.30 1.77 15.34
CA SER A 242 -1.52 2.57 15.49
C SER A 242 -2.57 2.22 14.42
N GLU A 243 -3.80 1.96 14.86
CA GLU A 243 -4.93 1.71 13.96
C GLU A 243 -5.24 2.95 13.09
N LYS A 244 -5.06 4.15 13.65
CA LYS A 244 -5.16 5.42 12.98
C LYS A 244 -4.17 5.50 11.81
N ASP A 245 -2.88 5.29 12.11
CA ASP A 245 -1.82 5.36 11.11
C ASP A 245 -2.03 4.33 10.00
N ARG A 246 -2.44 3.10 10.35
CA ARG A 246 -2.78 2.07 9.37
C ARG A 246 -3.86 2.53 8.39
N LYS A 247 -4.97 3.08 8.90
CA LYS A 247 -6.11 3.50 8.08
C LYS A 247 -5.77 4.70 7.20
N ILE A 248 -5.15 5.74 7.77
CA ILE A 248 -4.77 6.94 7.01
C ILE A 248 -3.75 6.57 5.94
N THR A 249 -2.68 5.86 6.30
CA THR A 249 -1.65 5.47 5.35
C THR A 249 -2.19 4.58 4.23
N ALA A 250 -3.09 3.64 4.54
CA ALA A 250 -3.76 2.82 3.54
C ALA A 250 -4.59 3.64 2.55
N LEU A 251 -5.26 4.70 3.01
CA LEU A 251 -6.04 5.60 2.15
C LEU A 251 -5.15 6.46 1.25
N ILE A 252 -4.04 7.00 1.76
CA ILE A 252 -3.19 7.93 1.01
C ILE A 252 -2.17 7.23 0.11
N SER A 253 -1.76 5.99 0.41
CA SER A 253 -0.78 5.25 -0.41
C SER A 253 -1.15 5.14 -1.89
N PRO A 254 -2.40 4.95 -2.31
CA PRO A 254 -2.77 4.90 -3.72
C PRO A 254 -2.67 6.24 -4.47
N LEU A 255 -2.58 7.36 -3.75
CA LEU A 255 -2.34 8.68 -4.35
C LEU A 255 -0.91 8.83 -4.88
N MET A 256 0.01 8.01 -4.36
CA MET A 256 1.37 7.93 -4.91
C MET A 256 1.31 7.41 -6.35
N THR A 257 2.10 8.02 -7.22
CA THR A 257 2.17 7.62 -8.62
C THR A 257 2.90 6.30 -8.75
N CYS A 258 2.17 5.23 -9.10
CA CYS A 258 2.76 3.90 -9.33
C CYS A 258 3.27 3.72 -10.76
N GLY A 259 4.17 2.74 -10.97
CA GLY A 259 4.77 2.46 -12.28
C GLY A 259 3.78 2.19 -13.41
N ALA A 260 2.60 1.61 -13.12
CA ALA A 260 1.55 1.35 -14.11
C ALA A 260 0.91 2.62 -14.72
N LYS A 261 1.12 3.79 -14.13
CA LYS A 261 0.66 5.07 -14.69
C LYS A 261 1.65 5.66 -15.70
N LEU A 262 2.91 5.20 -15.70
CA LEU A 262 3.97 5.74 -16.57
C LEU A 262 3.66 5.65 -18.06
N PRO A 263 3.10 4.55 -18.62
CA PRO A 263 2.72 4.51 -20.03
C PRO A 263 1.75 5.61 -20.43
N ILE A 264 0.77 5.95 -19.56
CA ILE A 264 -0.16 7.05 -19.82
C ILE A 264 0.59 8.37 -19.89
N TYR A 265 1.51 8.61 -18.95
CA TYR A 265 2.31 9.82 -18.93
C TYR A 265 3.22 9.91 -20.16
N ALA A 266 3.88 8.80 -20.52
CA ALA A 266 4.79 8.77 -21.66
C ALA A 266 4.11 9.19 -22.96
N VAL A 267 2.95 8.61 -23.28
CA VAL A 267 2.22 8.91 -24.52
C VAL A 267 1.71 10.36 -24.53
N PHE A 268 1.00 10.79 -23.49
CA PHE A 268 0.47 12.16 -23.46
C PHE A 268 1.57 13.23 -23.42
N VAL A 269 2.64 12.99 -22.67
CA VAL A 269 3.76 13.92 -22.56
C VAL A 269 4.54 14.01 -23.88
N ALA A 270 4.74 12.88 -24.56
CA ALA A 270 5.41 12.87 -25.86
C ALA A 270 4.62 13.68 -26.92
N ILE A 271 3.29 13.56 -26.92
CA ILE A 271 2.43 14.23 -27.90
C ILE A 271 2.25 15.73 -27.57
N PHE A 272 1.94 16.07 -26.31
CA PHE A 272 1.53 17.43 -25.94
C PHE A 272 2.65 18.29 -25.35
N PHE A 273 3.67 17.68 -24.74
CA PHE A 273 4.73 18.38 -23.99
C PHE A 273 6.15 17.89 -24.32
N PRO A 274 6.53 17.68 -25.58
CA PRO A 274 7.82 17.07 -25.95
C PRO A 274 9.03 17.85 -25.40
N LYS A 275 8.94 19.20 -25.36
CA LYS A 275 10.02 20.06 -24.84
C LYS A 275 10.14 20.05 -23.32
N ASN A 276 9.07 19.75 -22.58
CA ASN A 276 9.00 19.86 -21.13
C ASN A 276 8.64 18.52 -20.46
N ALA A 277 8.96 17.40 -21.10
CA ALA A 277 8.57 16.06 -20.67
C ALA A 277 8.94 15.75 -19.21
N ALA A 278 10.19 16.01 -18.85
CA ALA A 278 10.69 15.77 -17.50
C ALA A 278 9.96 16.63 -16.45
N LEU A 279 9.71 17.91 -16.77
CA LEU A 279 9.03 18.84 -15.85
C LEU A 279 7.58 18.42 -15.61
N VAL A 280 6.83 18.08 -16.67
CA VAL A 280 5.44 17.63 -16.58
C VAL A 280 5.36 16.33 -15.78
N THR A 281 6.19 15.35 -16.09
CA THR A 281 6.20 14.09 -15.34
C THR A 281 6.54 14.31 -13.87
N THR A 282 7.56 15.10 -13.56
CA THR A 282 7.94 15.43 -12.19
C THR A 282 6.81 16.16 -11.45
N SER A 283 6.09 17.07 -12.13
CA SER A 283 4.96 17.78 -11.54
C SER A 283 3.82 16.84 -11.11
N LEU A 284 3.56 15.76 -11.87
CA LEU A 284 2.54 14.76 -11.53
C LEU A 284 2.94 13.92 -10.31
N TYR A 285 4.23 13.58 -10.17
CA TYR A 285 4.73 12.90 -8.97
C TYR A 285 4.63 13.79 -7.75
N LEU A 286 5.07 15.05 -7.86
CA LEU A 286 4.96 16.02 -6.77
C LEU A 286 3.51 16.29 -6.38
N LEU A 287 2.61 16.40 -7.36
CA LEU A 287 1.17 16.55 -7.13
C LEU A 287 0.63 15.40 -6.28
N GLY A 288 0.96 14.15 -6.62
CA GLY A 288 0.54 12.98 -5.85
C GLY A 288 1.00 13.04 -4.39
N ILE A 289 2.26 13.42 -4.15
CA ILE A 289 2.83 13.56 -2.82
C ILE A 289 2.13 14.69 -2.03
N VAL A 290 1.98 15.87 -2.64
CA VAL A 290 1.34 17.02 -2.00
C VAL A 290 -0.10 16.71 -1.63
N VAL A 291 -0.85 16.12 -2.55
CA VAL A 291 -2.25 15.74 -2.33
C VAL A 291 -2.35 14.66 -1.22
N ALA A 292 -1.46 13.68 -1.19
CA ALA A 292 -1.43 12.68 -0.12
C ALA A 292 -1.19 13.32 1.25
N ILE A 293 -0.27 14.27 1.34
CA ILE A 293 0.00 15.02 2.58
C ILE A 293 -1.24 15.83 3.00
N LEU A 294 -1.87 16.55 2.07
CA LEU A 294 -3.09 17.33 2.35
C LEU A 294 -4.23 16.44 2.85
N VAL A 295 -4.47 15.30 2.19
CA VAL A 295 -5.49 14.33 2.62
C VAL A 295 -5.17 13.77 4.00
N ALA A 296 -3.91 13.43 4.28
CA ALA A 296 -3.49 12.95 5.60
C ALA A 296 -3.76 14.01 6.69
N LEU A 297 -3.42 15.27 6.44
CA LEU A 297 -3.68 16.38 7.38
C LEU A 297 -5.19 16.57 7.64
N VAL A 298 -6.02 16.51 6.59
CA VAL A 298 -7.48 16.61 6.72
C VAL A 298 -8.03 15.44 7.53
N LEU A 299 -7.65 14.20 7.19
CA LEU A 299 -8.12 13.01 7.90
C LEU A 299 -7.67 13.01 9.37
N ASN A 300 -6.44 13.44 9.64
CA ASN A 300 -5.93 13.54 11.00
C ASN A 300 -6.72 14.54 11.85
N ARG A 301 -7.11 15.69 11.27
CA ARG A 301 -7.87 16.74 11.98
C ARG A 301 -9.36 16.43 12.11
N THR A 302 -9.94 15.67 11.20
CA THR A 302 -11.39 15.43 11.15
C THR A 302 -11.80 14.11 11.79
N SER A 303 -11.24 13.00 11.33
CA SER A 303 -11.74 11.65 11.65
C SER A 303 -10.99 10.97 12.79
N PHE A 304 -9.76 11.39 13.08
CA PHE A 304 -8.87 10.70 14.02
C PHE A 304 -8.25 11.68 15.03
N LYS A 305 -9.10 12.45 15.72
CA LYS A 305 -8.65 13.35 16.81
C LYS A 305 -8.24 12.49 18.02
N ASN A 306 -7.10 12.82 18.64
CA ASN A 306 -6.64 12.41 19.97
C ASN A 306 -5.86 11.11 20.16
N ASP A 307 -5.40 10.40 19.13
CA ASP A 307 -4.46 9.30 19.35
C ASP A 307 -3.03 9.75 19.06
N ILE A 308 -2.34 10.26 20.07
CA ILE A 308 -0.89 10.51 20.03
C ILE A 308 -0.25 9.36 20.80
N GLU A 309 0.13 8.30 20.10
CA GLU A 309 0.94 7.26 20.71
C GLU A 309 2.42 7.67 20.69
N PRO A 310 3.14 7.55 21.81
CA PRO A 310 4.57 7.82 21.84
C PRO A 310 5.28 6.78 20.97
N PHE A 311 5.99 7.26 19.95
CA PHE A 311 6.75 6.41 19.04
C PHE A 311 8.14 6.17 19.59
N ILE A 312 8.40 4.96 20.07
CA ILE A 312 9.73 4.49 20.46
C ILE A 312 10.18 3.51 19.40
N LEU A 313 11.17 3.89 18.59
CA LEU A 313 11.76 3.01 17.57
C LEU A 313 13.10 2.49 18.06
N GLU A 314 13.17 1.20 18.32
CA GLU A 314 14.46 0.52 18.46
C GLU A 314 15.07 0.29 17.07
N LEU A 315 16.32 0.73 16.88
CA LEU A 315 17.06 0.52 15.64
C LEU A 315 17.71 -0.86 15.70
N PRO A 316 17.23 -1.85 14.92
CA PRO A 316 17.85 -3.17 14.88
C PRO A 316 19.25 -3.09 14.29
N GLU A 317 20.15 -4.00 14.67
CA GLU A 317 21.48 -4.08 14.06
C GLU A 317 21.38 -4.42 12.56
N TYR A 318 22.33 -3.88 11.77
CA TYR A 318 22.42 -4.28 10.37
C TYR A 318 22.80 -5.76 10.28
N LYS A 319 21.98 -6.51 9.54
CA LYS A 319 22.20 -7.94 9.28
C LYS A 319 21.94 -8.20 7.80
N LEU A 320 22.88 -8.82 7.14
CA LEU A 320 22.62 -9.32 5.79
C LEU A 320 21.70 -10.56 5.90
N PRO A 321 20.52 -10.52 5.28
CA PRO A 321 19.64 -11.69 5.27
C PRO A 321 20.29 -12.83 4.48
N THR A 322 20.03 -14.07 4.86
CA THR A 322 20.43 -15.22 4.05
C THR A 322 19.58 -15.26 2.78
N LEU A 323 20.21 -15.52 1.64
CA LEU A 323 19.53 -15.54 0.34
C LEU A 323 18.29 -16.46 0.34
N SER A 324 18.40 -17.62 1.00
CA SER A 324 17.29 -18.57 1.13
C SER A 324 16.09 -17.98 1.90
N ALA A 325 16.35 -17.28 3.03
CA ALA A 325 15.28 -16.63 3.79
C ALA A 325 14.64 -15.49 2.98
N LEU A 326 15.47 -14.68 2.32
CA LEU A 326 15.02 -13.57 1.48
C LEU A 326 14.12 -14.05 0.33
N LEU A 327 14.56 -15.07 -0.41
CA LEU A 327 13.76 -15.66 -1.50
C LEU A 327 12.45 -16.27 -0.99
N LYS A 328 12.48 -16.97 0.15
CA LYS A 328 11.28 -17.55 0.75
C LYS A 328 10.28 -16.48 1.19
N ASN A 329 10.74 -15.40 1.84
CA ASN A 329 9.91 -14.27 2.24
C ASN A 329 9.30 -13.57 1.01
N THR A 330 10.13 -13.30 0.01
CA THR A 330 9.70 -12.70 -1.26
C THR A 330 8.66 -13.56 -1.95
N TRP A 331 8.89 -14.86 -2.06
CA TRP A 331 7.95 -15.80 -2.68
C TRP A 331 6.60 -15.81 -1.94
N ASN A 332 6.59 -15.87 -0.62
CA ASN A 332 5.36 -15.87 0.17
C ASN A 332 4.55 -14.58 -0.01
N LYS A 333 5.22 -13.43 -0.08
CA LYS A 333 4.58 -12.13 -0.36
C LYS A 333 4.05 -12.08 -1.79
N SER A 334 4.85 -12.50 -2.77
CA SER A 334 4.53 -12.45 -4.20
C SER A 334 3.45 -13.46 -4.60
N LYS A 335 3.48 -14.71 -4.10
CA LYS A 335 2.47 -15.73 -4.38
C LYS A 335 1.05 -15.27 -4.02
N GLY A 336 0.90 -14.70 -2.82
CA GLY A 336 -0.41 -14.21 -2.37
C GLY A 336 -0.93 -13.03 -3.20
N PHE A 337 -0.04 -12.21 -3.72
CA PHE A 337 -0.36 -11.13 -4.65
C PHE A 337 -0.72 -11.68 -6.04
N LEU A 338 0.12 -12.57 -6.60
CA LEU A 338 -0.07 -13.15 -7.92
C LEU A 338 -1.44 -13.82 -8.08
N ILE A 339 -1.80 -14.72 -7.15
CA ILE A 339 -3.10 -15.42 -7.20
C ILE A 339 -4.25 -14.40 -7.23
N ARG A 340 -4.16 -13.35 -6.42
CA ARG A 340 -5.20 -12.31 -6.34
C ARG A 340 -5.29 -11.52 -7.63
N VAL A 341 -4.15 -11.08 -8.16
CA VAL A 341 -4.11 -10.26 -9.37
C VAL A 341 -4.58 -11.07 -10.56
N VAL A 342 -4.05 -12.27 -10.79
CA VAL A 342 -4.46 -13.12 -11.93
C VAL A 342 -5.95 -13.43 -11.88
N THR A 343 -6.49 -13.80 -10.71
CA THR A 343 -7.93 -14.11 -10.58
C THR A 343 -8.81 -12.90 -10.88
N VAL A 344 -8.47 -11.74 -10.32
CA VAL A 344 -9.27 -10.52 -10.49
C VAL A 344 -9.13 -9.98 -11.91
N MET A 345 -7.91 -9.98 -12.46
CA MET A 345 -7.66 -9.49 -13.83
C MET A 345 -8.30 -10.38 -14.87
N PHE A 346 -8.24 -11.71 -14.70
CA PHE A 346 -8.96 -12.65 -15.56
C PHE A 346 -10.47 -12.36 -15.58
N ALA A 347 -11.09 -12.23 -14.40
CA ALA A 347 -12.52 -11.94 -14.31
C ALA A 347 -12.88 -10.59 -14.97
N MET A 348 -12.03 -9.57 -14.77
CA MET A 348 -12.24 -8.25 -15.38
C MET A 348 -12.01 -8.25 -16.89
N SER A 349 -11.01 -8.98 -17.38
CA SER A 349 -10.76 -9.07 -18.82
C SER A 349 -11.94 -9.73 -19.54
N VAL A 350 -12.46 -10.83 -18.99
CA VAL A 350 -13.67 -11.47 -19.55
C VAL A 350 -14.88 -10.53 -19.48
N ALA A 351 -15.05 -9.80 -18.38
CA ALA A 351 -16.15 -8.84 -18.25
C ALA A 351 -16.03 -7.66 -19.26
N ILE A 352 -14.83 -7.12 -19.43
CA ILE A 352 -14.57 -6.05 -20.41
C ILE A 352 -14.79 -6.59 -21.82
N TRP A 353 -14.29 -7.80 -22.12
CA TRP A 353 -14.52 -8.44 -23.41
C TRP A 353 -16.02 -8.61 -23.70
N LEU A 354 -16.82 -9.11 -22.75
CA LEU A 354 -18.27 -9.22 -22.90
C LEU A 354 -18.91 -7.88 -23.23
N LEU A 355 -18.53 -6.82 -22.50
CA LEU A 355 -19.07 -5.48 -22.71
C LEU A 355 -18.63 -4.86 -24.05
N SER A 356 -17.42 -5.20 -24.54
CA SER A 356 -16.88 -4.65 -25.77
C SER A 356 -17.33 -5.40 -27.03
N SER A 357 -17.65 -6.70 -26.90
CA SER A 357 -17.97 -7.57 -28.04
C SER A 357 -19.46 -7.83 -28.24
N PHE A 358 -20.32 -7.37 -27.32
CA PHE A 358 -21.76 -7.59 -27.42
C PHE A 358 -22.53 -6.27 -27.40
N ASN A 359 -23.69 -6.28 -28.10
CA ASN A 359 -24.71 -5.24 -28.06
C ASN A 359 -26.11 -5.89 -27.92
N PHE A 360 -27.18 -5.09 -27.97
CA PHE A 360 -28.58 -5.59 -27.89
C PHE A 360 -28.95 -6.52 -29.04
N ASN A 361 -28.21 -6.51 -30.16
CA ASN A 361 -28.47 -7.32 -31.36
C ASN A 361 -27.60 -8.58 -31.43
N GLY A 362 -26.70 -8.80 -30.47
CA GLY A 362 -25.78 -9.95 -30.40
C GLY A 362 -24.30 -9.56 -30.46
N PHE A 363 -23.48 -10.43 -31.03
CA PHE A 363 -22.05 -10.21 -31.20
C PHE A 363 -21.78 -9.09 -32.22
N THR A 364 -20.89 -8.16 -31.88
CA THR A 364 -20.49 -7.06 -32.76
C THR A 364 -18.97 -6.95 -32.82
N GLU A 365 -18.45 -6.75 -34.03
CA GLU A 365 -17.03 -6.45 -34.26
C GLU A 365 -16.78 -4.93 -34.14
N ASN A 366 -17.84 -4.11 -34.24
CA ASN A 366 -17.76 -2.66 -34.10
C ASN A 366 -17.86 -2.25 -32.63
N MET A 367 -16.75 -1.85 -32.03
CA MET A 367 -16.68 -1.41 -30.66
C MET A 367 -17.55 -0.16 -30.37
N ASN A 368 -17.86 0.66 -31.40
CA ASN A 368 -18.70 1.85 -31.28
C ASN A 368 -20.17 1.53 -30.92
N ASP A 369 -20.64 0.32 -31.24
CA ASP A 369 -22.01 -0.14 -31.00
C ASP A 369 -22.11 -1.13 -29.85
N SER A 370 -21.02 -1.33 -29.11
CA SER A 370 -20.93 -2.24 -27.97
C SER A 370 -21.59 -1.69 -26.71
N PHE A 371 -21.92 -2.57 -25.75
CA PHE A 371 -22.36 -2.15 -24.42
C PHE A 371 -21.35 -1.24 -23.73
N LEU A 372 -20.06 -1.46 -23.96
CA LEU A 372 -18.99 -0.63 -23.42
C LEU A 372 -19.07 0.80 -23.97
N ALA A 373 -19.38 0.98 -25.26
CA ALA A 373 -19.60 2.29 -25.86
C ALA A 373 -20.87 2.99 -25.30
N TYR A 374 -21.96 2.25 -25.09
CA TYR A 374 -23.14 2.82 -24.44
C TYR A 374 -22.86 3.31 -23.02
N LEU A 375 -22.12 2.51 -22.23
CA LEU A 375 -21.66 2.93 -20.89
C LEU A 375 -20.75 4.16 -20.97
N GLY A 376 -19.84 4.18 -21.94
CA GLY A 376 -18.98 5.34 -22.17
C GLY A 376 -19.76 6.61 -22.49
N LYS A 377 -20.75 6.54 -23.39
CA LYS A 377 -21.65 7.65 -23.74
C LYS A 377 -22.50 8.11 -22.54
N LEU A 378 -22.91 7.19 -21.67
CA LEU A 378 -23.65 7.52 -20.43
C LEU A 378 -22.77 8.25 -19.41
N ILE A 379 -21.49 7.89 -19.31
CA ILE A 379 -20.54 8.45 -18.34
C ILE A 379 -19.85 9.71 -18.89
N ALA A 380 -19.73 9.87 -20.20
CA ALA A 380 -19.06 11.01 -20.86
C ALA A 380 -19.50 12.39 -20.34
N PRO A 381 -20.79 12.67 -20.06
CA PRO A 381 -21.23 13.95 -19.50
C PRO A 381 -20.57 14.30 -18.16
N LEU A 382 -20.17 13.27 -17.37
CA LEU A 382 -19.46 13.46 -16.10
C LEU A 382 -18.06 14.06 -16.30
N PHE A 383 -17.42 13.78 -17.45
CA PHE A 383 -16.09 14.27 -17.80
C PHE A 383 -16.12 15.51 -18.72
N ALA A 384 -17.31 15.90 -19.23
CA ALA A 384 -17.45 17.10 -20.05
C ALA A 384 -16.96 18.37 -19.33
N PRO A 385 -17.27 18.60 -18.02
CA PRO A 385 -16.74 19.73 -17.26
C PRO A 385 -15.20 19.74 -17.13
N LEU A 386 -14.55 18.61 -17.34
CA LEU A 386 -13.09 18.49 -17.28
C LEU A 386 -12.42 18.76 -18.64
N GLY A 387 -13.22 18.89 -19.72
CA GLY A 387 -12.75 19.15 -21.07
C GLY A 387 -12.33 17.90 -21.86
N PHE A 388 -12.61 16.69 -21.35
CA PHE A 388 -12.42 15.43 -22.05
C PHE A 388 -13.68 14.53 -21.97
N GLY A 389 -14.84 15.13 -22.25
CA GLY A 389 -16.14 14.45 -22.29
C GLY A 389 -16.35 13.56 -23.52
N ASP A 390 -15.30 13.16 -24.23
CA ASP A 390 -15.40 12.15 -25.28
C ASP A 390 -15.67 10.77 -24.64
N TRP A 391 -16.64 10.03 -25.18
CA TRP A 391 -16.99 8.71 -24.70
C TRP A 391 -15.82 7.72 -24.77
N ARG A 392 -14.91 7.85 -25.76
CA ARG A 392 -13.71 7.00 -25.91
C ARG A 392 -12.75 7.22 -24.76
N ALA A 393 -12.51 8.47 -24.37
CA ALA A 393 -11.71 8.81 -23.18
C ALA A 393 -12.37 8.27 -21.91
N SER A 394 -13.70 8.35 -21.80
CA SER A 394 -14.47 7.84 -20.66
C SER A 394 -14.37 6.31 -20.54
N VAL A 395 -14.47 5.60 -21.66
CA VAL A 395 -14.26 4.14 -21.72
C VAL A 395 -12.85 3.78 -21.29
N SER A 396 -11.84 4.49 -21.78
CA SER A 396 -10.44 4.23 -21.43
C SER A 396 -10.16 4.45 -19.94
N ILE A 397 -10.79 5.44 -19.31
CA ILE A 397 -10.74 5.64 -17.85
C ILE A 397 -11.42 4.46 -17.13
N LEU A 398 -12.55 4.00 -17.63
CA LEU A 398 -13.29 2.88 -17.03
C LEU A 398 -12.49 1.57 -17.09
N THR A 399 -11.88 1.25 -18.25
CA THR A 399 -11.00 0.07 -18.38
C THR A 399 -9.76 0.18 -17.50
N GLY A 400 -9.25 1.40 -17.30
CA GLY A 400 -8.15 1.71 -16.37
C GLY A 400 -8.47 1.45 -14.89
N LEU A 401 -9.72 1.20 -14.50
CA LEU A 401 -10.04 0.66 -13.16
C LEU A 401 -9.58 -0.79 -13.03
N GLY A 402 -9.62 -1.57 -14.09
CA GLY A 402 -9.07 -2.91 -14.14
C GLY A 402 -7.56 -2.86 -13.92
N ALA A 403 -6.86 -2.30 -14.90
CA ALA A 403 -5.42 -2.09 -14.88
C ALA A 403 -5.07 -0.77 -15.58
N LYS A 404 -4.18 0.00 -14.98
CA LYS A 404 -3.84 1.36 -15.46
C LYS A 404 -3.16 1.36 -16.83
N GLU A 405 -2.36 0.37 -17.11
CA GLU A 405 -1.66 0.17 -18.36
C GLU A 405 -2.62 -0.06 -19.55
N ILE A 406 -3.81 -0.60 -19.30
CA ILE A 406 -4.81 -0.88 -20.35
C ILE A 406 -5.42 0.42 -20.90
N VAL A 407 -5.32 1.54 -20.20
CA VAL A 407 -5.86 2.84 -20.64
C VAL A 407 -5.34 3.19 -22.04
N ILE A 408 -4.04 3.10 -22.26
CA ILE A 408 -3.42 3.46 -23.56
C ILE A 408 -3.79 2.45 -24.63
N SER A 409 -3.72 1.16 -24.36
CA SER A 409 -4.12 0.14 -25.34
C SER A 409 -5.60 0.27 -25.74
N THR A 410 -6.48 0.61 -24.78
CA THR A 410 -7.89 0.92 -25.10
C THR A 410 -8.01 2.18 -25.96
N MET A 411 -7.22 3.21 -25.67
CA MET A 411 -7.19 4.42 -26.49
C MET A 411 -6.69 4.13 -27.91
N GLU A 412 -5.66 3.33 -28.08
CA GLU A 412 -5.15 2.90 -29.38
C GLU A 412 -6.22 2.19 -30.21
N VAL A 413 -6.96 1.28 -29.58
CA VAL A 413 -8.06 0.57 -30.25
C VAL A 413 -9.20 1.52 -30.65
N LEU A 414 -9.57 2.47 -29.77
CA LEU A 414 -10.73 3.37 -29.98
C LEU A 414 -10.43 4.56 -30.89
N TYR A 415 -9.22 5.12 -30.83
CA TYR A 415 -8.82 6.29 -31.59
C TYR A 415 -7.96 5.93 -32.82
N GLY A 416 -7.36 4.75 -32.88
CA GLY A 416 -6.38 4.35 -33.89
C GLY A 416 -5.04 5.02 -33.64
N ASN A 417 -4.57 5.80 -34.60
CA ASN A 417 -3.28 6.50 -34.47
C ASN A 417 -3.36 7.65 -33.46
N LEU A 418 -2.81 7.42 -32.26
CA LEU A 418 -2.89 8.38 -31.15
C LEU A 418 -2.17 9.71 -31.46
N ASP A 419 -1.02 9.66 -32.15
CA ASP A 419 -0.23 10.87 -32.45
C ASP A 419 -1.01 11.87 -33.32
N LYS A 420 -1.87 11.37 -34.20
CA LYS A 420 -2.67 12.20 -35.10
C LYS A 420 -4.01 12.59 -34.51
N VAL A 421 -4.65 11.72 -33.76
CA VAL A 421 -6.04 11.92 -33.31
C VAL A 421 -6.12 12.61 -31.95
N LEU A 422 -5.22 12.31 -31.00
CA LEU A 422 -5.29 12.94 -29.69
C LEU A 422 -5.20 14.49 -29.74
N PRO A 423 -4.34 15.12 -30.59
CA PRO A 423 -4.32 16.59 -30.71
C PRO A 423 -5.61 17.22 -31.24
N THR A 424 -6.50 16.45 -31.89
CA THR A 424 -7.80 16.94 -32.35
C THR A 424 -8.88 16.87 -31.25
N VAL A 425 -8.69 15.99 -30.27
CA VAL A 425 -9.64 15.76 -29.17
C VAL A 425 -9.26 16.49 -27.89
N PHE A 426 -7.94 16.56 -27.63
CA PHE A 426 -7.39 17.20 -26.44
C PHE A 426 -6.60 18.45 -26.79
N THR A 427 -6.72 19.48 -25.97
CA THR A 427 -5.80 20.61 -25.95
C THR A 427 -4.69 20.34 -24.92
N GLY A 428 -3.60 21.11 -24.92
CA GLY A 428 -2.54 20.93 -23.91
C GLY A 428 -3.06 21.02 -22.46
N VAL A 429 -4.03 21.92 -22.20
CA VAL A 429 -4.64 22.06 -20.88
C VAL A 429 -5.49 20.85 -20.51
N THR A 430 -6.34 20.37 -21.41
CA THR A 430 -7.20 19.20 -21.15
C THR A 430 -6.40 17.91 -21.11
N ALA A 431 -5.31 17.80 -21.86
CA ALA A 431 -4.36 16.70 -21.78
C ALA A 431 -3.67 16.66 -20.41
N TYR A 432 -3.20 17.79 -19.89
CA TYR A 432 -2.65 17.85 -18.53
C TYR A 432 -3.73 17.57 -17.48
N GLY A 433 -4.97 18.05 -17.67
CA GLY A 433 -6.12 17.71 -16.83
C GLY A 433 -6.39 16.19 -16.79
N PHE A 434 -6.33 15.52 -17.95
CA PHE A 434 -6.46 14.06 -18.04
C PHE A 434 -5.32 13.33 -17.31
N LEU A 435 -4.08 13.84 -17.41
CA LEU A 435 -2.93 13.30 -16.67
C LEU A 435 -3.12 13.46 -15.16
N VAL A 436 -3.57 14.63 -14.69
CA VAL A 436 -3.87 14.87 -13.25
C VAL A 436 -4.99 13.97 -12.78
N PHE A 437 -6.06 13.82 -13.58
CA PHE A 437 -7.12 12.86 -13.26
C PHE A 437 -6.56 11.44 -13.16
N SER A 438 -5.78 10.99 -14.13
CA SER A 438 -5.16 9.66 -14.15
C SER A 438 -4.20 9.44 -12.99
N ALA A 439 -3.52 10.50 -12.51
CA ALA A 439 -2.64 10.44 -11.36
C ALA A 439 -3.38 10.20 -10.04
N LEU A 440 -4.52 10.86 -9.87
CA LEU A 440 -5.24 10.89 -8.58
C LEU A 440 -6.43 9.94 -8.50
N TYR A 441 -7.00 9.50 -9.65
CA TYR A 441 -8.22 8.70 -9.62
C TYR A 441 -8.01 7.31 -9.06
N THR A 442 -9.10 6.69 -8.73
CA THR A 442 -9.28 5.40 -8.06
C THR A 442 -8.16 4.39 -8.38
N PRO A 443 -7.64 3.70 -7.38
CA PRO A 443 -6.62 2.66 -7.58
C PRO A 443 -7.18 1.50 -8.42
N CYS A 444 -6.28 0.72 -9.00
CA CYS A 444 -6.67 -0.47 -9.76
C CYS A 444 -7.44 -1.47 -8.87
N ILE A 445 -8.20 -2.33 -9.50
CA ILE A 445 -9.02 -3.35 -8.82
C ILE A 445 -8.18 -4.23 -7.88
N ALA A 446 -6.92 -4.54 -8.23
CA ALA A 446 -6.02 -5.27 -7.34
C ALA A 446 -5.76 -4.54 -6.02
N ALA A 447 -5.60 -3.21 -6.04
CA ALA A 447 -5.45 -2.41 -4.83
C ALA A 447 -6.76 -2.31 -4.04
N LEU A 448 -7.91 -2.18 -4.72
CA LEU A 448 -9.23 -2.21 -4.08
C LEU A 448 -9.53 -3.56 -3.41
N ALA A 449 -9.21 -4.67 -4.06
CA ALA A 449 -9.35 -6.01 -3.50
C ALA A 449 -8.44 -6.21 -2.27
N THR A 450 -7.24 -5.62 -2.29
CA THR A 450 -6.33 -5.61 -1.14
C THR A 450 -6.91 -4.76 0.00
N MET A 451 -7.41 -3.56 -0.30
CA MET A 451 -8.07 -2.70 0.68
C MET A 451 -9.27 -3.40 1.33
N ARG A 452 -10.09 -4.10 0.52
CA ARG A 452 -11.21 -4.90 1.03
C ARG A 452 -10.76 -5.99 1.98
N LYS A 453 -9.69 -6.70 1.64
CA LYS A 453 -9.16 -7.80 2.45
C LYS A 453 -8.55 -7.32 3.77
N GLU A 454 -7.82 -6.20 3.77
CA GLU A 454 -7.12 -5.69 4.94
C GLU A 454 -8.04 -4.88 5.87
N TYR A 455 -8.98 -4.11 5.31
CA TYR A 455 -9.78 -3.10 6.03
C TYR A 455 -11.29 -3.23 5.85
N GLY A 456 -11.75 -4.19 5.04
CA GLY A 456 -13.16 -4.45 4.80
C GLY A 456 -13.81 -3.57 3.72
N ASN A 457 -15.08 -3.86 3.42
CA ASN A 457 -15.82 -3.23 2.32
C ASN A 457 -15.98 -1.71 2.50
N LYS A 458 -16.23 -1.25 3.75
CA LYS A 458 -16.44 0.19 4.01
C LYS A 458 -15.23 1.02 3.59
N MET A 459 -14.04 0.57 3.96
CA MET A 459 -12.80 1.28 3.64
C MET A 459 -12.49 1.25 2.14
N MET A 460 -12.79 0.12 1.47
CA MET A 460 -12.66 -0.01 0.03
C MET A 460 -13.54 1.00 -0.71
N PHE A 461 -14.85 1.08 -0.37
CA PHE A 461 -15.75 2.05 -1.00
C PHE A 461 -15.39 3.49 -0.66
N THR A 462 -14.94 3.75 0.57
CA THR A 462 -14.42 5.08 0.94
C THR A 462 -13.25 5.47 0.05
N SER A 463 -12.27 4.56 -0.14
CA SER A 463 -11.11 4.80 -1.01
C SER A 463 -11.52 5.07 -2.45
N LEU A 464 -12.45 4.29 -2.98
CA LEU A 464 -12.95 4.45 -4.34
C LEU A 464 -13.60 5.83 -4.56
N ILE A 465 -14.51 6.20 -3.68
CA ILE A 465 -15.30 7.44 -3.85
C ILE A 465 -14.43 8.68 -3.65
N TYR A 466 -13.65 8.75 -2.55
CA TYR A 466 -12.90 9.97 -2.26
C TYR A 466 -11.81 10.23 -3.29
N GLN A 467 -11.13 9.19 -3.80
CA GLN A 467 -10.10 9.36 -4.82
C GLN A 467 -10.69 9.78 -6.17
N PHE A 468 -11.83 9.22 -6.54
CA PHE A 468 -12.53 9.67 -7.74
C PHE A 468 -12.90 11.15 -7.67
N VAL A 469 -13.48 11.58 -6.54
CA VAL A 469 -13.83 12.98 -6.29
C VAL A 469 -12.61 13.89 -6.30
N LEU A 470 -11.56 13.46 -5.64
CA LEU A 470 -10.29 14.20 -5.57
C LEU A 470 -9.67 14.40 -6.96
N ALA A 471 -9.66 13.34 -7.77
CA ALA A 471 -9.16 13.39 -9.14
C ALA A 471 -10.02 14.33 -10.02
N TRP A 472 -11.33 14.26 -9.83
CA TRP A 472 -12.25 15.11 -10.55
C TRP A 472 -12.05 16.58 -10.21
N ILE A 473 -11.94 16.91 -8.91
CA ILE A 473 -11.64 18.28 -8.44
C ILE A 473 -10.28 18.75 -8.99
N GLY A 474 -9.25 17.91 -8.91
CA GLY A 474 -7.90 18.24 -9.39
C GLY A 474 -7.88 18.58 -10.88
N ALA A 475 -8.52 17.75 -11.71
CA ALA A 475 -8.61 17.99 -13.15
C ALA A 475 -9.46 19.24 -13.47
N PHE A 476 -10.52 19.48 -12.73
CA PHE A 476 -11.37 20.68 -12.90
C PHE A 476 -10.62 21.97 -12.56
N ILE A 477 -9.85 21.97 -11.47
CA ILE A 477 -8.97 23.10 -11.10
C ILE A 477 -7.96 23.38 -12.23
N VAL A 478 -7.34 22.33 -12.78
CA VAL A 478 -6.39 22.47 -13.91
C VAL A 478 -7.06 23.10 -15.12
N ARG A 479 -8.29 22.69 -15.45
CA ARG A 479 -9.04 23.27 -16.55
C ARG A 479 -9.35 24.76 -16.34
N ILE A 480 -9.79 25.14 -15.13
CA ILE A 480 -10.09 26.55 -14.82
C ILE A 480 -8.84 27.41 -14.91
N ILE A 481 -7.77 26.99 -14.22
CA ILE A 481 -6.51 27.74 -14.18
C ILE A 481 -5.87 27.80 -15.59
N GLY A 482 -5.80 26.66 -16.27
CA GLY A 482 -5.24 26.56 -17.61
C GLY A 482 -6.06 27.34 -18.65
N GLY A 483 -7.40 27.31 -18.57
CA GLY A 483 -8.29 28.10 -19.41
C GLY A 483 -8.12 29.60 -19.19
N ALA A 484 -7.92 30.04 -17.96
CA ALA A 484 -7.68 31.44 -17.62
C ALA A 484 -6.32 31.96 -18.15
N ILE A 485 -5.28 31.10 -18.11
CA ILE A 485 -3.91 31.48 -18.52
C ILE A 485 -3.74 31.44 -20.05
N PHE A 486 -4.31 30.40 -20.71
CA PHE A 486 -4.07 30.14 -22.13
C PHE A 486 -5.22 30.54 -23.05
N SER A 487 -6.20 31.32 -22.58
CA SER A 487 -7.33 31.87 -23.37
C SER A 487 -8.12 30.82 -24.18
N HIS A 488 -8.19 29.58 -23.72
CA HIS A 488 -9.00 28.54 -24.34
C HIS A 488 -10.35 28.44 -23.65
N SER A 489 -11.40 28.54 -24.41
CA SER A 489 -12.85 28.51 -24.09
C SER A 489 -13.20 28.40 -22.58
N PRO A 490 -13.73 29.45 -21.95
CA PRO A 490 -14.12 29.44 -20.54
C PRO A 490 -15.17 28.34 -20.32
N ALA A 491 -15.13 27.71 -19.15
CA ALA A 491 -16.11 26.72 -18.77
C ALA A 491 -17.54 27.33 -18.81
N SER A 492 -18.49 26.62 -19.39
CA SER A 492 -19.87 27.09 -19.50
C SER A 492 -20.57 27.08 -18.13
N LEU A 493 -21.61 27.91 -17.97
CA LEU A 493 -22.38 27.96 -16.71
C LEU A 493 -22.95 26.58 -16.33
N THR A 494 -23.36 25.79 -17.32
CA THR A 494 -23.85 24.42 -17.14
C THR A 494 -22.81 23.49 -16.56
N GLU A 495 -21.54 23.65 -16.94
CA GLU A 495 -20.42 22.88 -16.41
C GLU A 495 -20.12 23.22 -14.95
N PHE A 496 -20.26 24.49 -14.55
CA PHE A 496 -20.16 24.89 -13.14
C PHE A 496 -21.30 24.35 -12.28
N VAL A 497 -22.52 24.28 -12.80
CA VAL A 497 -23.68 23.70 -12.10
C VAL A 497 -23.45 22.18 -11.90
N ILE A 498 -23.02 21.46 -12.92
CA ILE A 498 -22.72 20.04 -12.83
C ILE A 498 -21.58 19.80 -11.80
N ALA A 499 -20.54 20.61 -11.85
CA ALA A 499 -19.43 20.55 -10.88
C ALA A 499 -19.93 20.75 -9.44
N GLY A 500 -20.79 21.75 -9.23
CA GLY A 500 -21.39 22.03 -7.92
C GLY A 500 -22.22 20.86 -7.39
N ILE A 501 -23.04 20.24 -8.22
CA ILE A 501 -23.85 19.06 -7.85
C ILE A 501 -22.97 17.88 -7.47
N ILE A 502 -21.91 17.59 -8.25
CA ILE A 502 -20.97 16.49 -7.98
C ILE A 502 -20.24 16.71 -6.67
N LEU A 503 -19.77 17.94 -6.43
CA LEU A 503 -19.08 18.31 -5.20
C LEU A 503 -19.99 18.19 -3.97
N LEU A 504 -21.24 18.67 -4.06
CA LEU A 504 -22.22 18.54 -2.99
C LEU A 504 -22.57 17.09 -2.70
N ALA A 505 -22.88 16.31 -3.72
CA ALA A 505 -23.23 14.89 -3.56
C ALA A 505 -22.06 14.10 -2.95
N SER A 506 -20.84 14.31 -3.44
CA SER A 506 -19.66 13.63 -2.94
C SER A 506 -19.32 14.01 -1.50
N THR A 507 -19.44 15.29 -1.15
CA THR A 507 -19.22 15.79 0.22
C THR A 507 -20.23 15.17 1.18
N ILE A 508 -21.50 15.09 0.81
CA ILE A 508 -22.56 14.46 1.62
C ILE A 508 -22.26 12.97 1.82
N ILE A 509 -21.87 12.26 0.76
CA ILE A 509 -21.53 10.83 0.84
C ILE A 509 -20.33 10.63 1.74
N LEU A 510 -19.27 11.40 1.57
CA LEU A 510 -18.05 11.30 2.40
C LEU A 510 -18.35 11.62 3.86
N LEU A 511 -19.10 12.69 4.15
CA LEU A 511 -19.49 13.04 5.52
C LEU A 511 -20.33 11.91 6.16
N ARG A 512 -21.27 11.31 5.44
CA ARG A 512 -22.05 10.16 5.94
C ARG A 512 -21.16 8.93 6.20
N MET A 513 -20.16 8.69 5.35
CA MET A 513 -19.24 7.54 5.52
C MET A 513 -18.30 7.73 6.71
N PHE A 514 -17.80 8.94 6.95
CA PHE A 514 -16.91 9.25 8.07
C PHE A 514 -17.65 9.49 9.39
N ASN A 515 -18.86 10.09 9.37
CA ASN A 515 -19.63 10.40 10.58
C ASN A 515 -20.41 9.21 11.19
N LYS A 516 -20.50 8.07 10.49
CA LYS A 516 -21.13 6.89 11.08
C LYS A 516 -20.15 6.30 12.12
N LYS A 517 -20.27 6.76 13.40
CA LYS A 517 -19.60 6.17 14.55
C LYS A 517 -19.81 4.65 14.48
N SER A 518 -18.76 3.89 14.55
CA SER A 518 -18.83 2.43 14.66
C SER A 518 -19.41 2.09 16.02
N SER A 519 -20.73 2.02 16.10
CA SER A 519 -21.40 1.35 17.20
C SER A 519 -21.35 -0.16 16.92
N GLY A 520 -20.65 -0.88 17.76
CA GLY A 520 -20.81 -2.31 17.89
C GLY A 520 -19.61 -3.14 17.45
N CYS A 521 -18.98 -3.75 18.42
CA CYS A 521 -18.19 -4.95 18.30
C CYS A 521 -18.97 -6.03 17.54
N SER A 522 -18.60 -6.32 16.29
CA SER A 522 -19.09 -7.48 15.56
C SER A 522 -17.91 -8.23 14.95
N SER A 523 -17.12 -8.89 15.81
CA SER A 523 -16.28 -10.01 15.41
C SER A 523 -15.85 -10.83 16.66
N CYS A 524 -16.84 -11.39 17.35
CA CYS A 524 -16.64 -12.58 18.16
C CYS A 524 -17.42 -13.73 17.54
N SER A 525 -16.92 -14.28 16.44
CA SER A 525 -17.40 -15.54 15.87
C SER A 525 -16.44 -16.68 16.19
N SER A 526 -16.03 -16.80 17.47
CA SER A 526 -15.41 -18.04 17.98
C SER A 526 -15.45 -18.08 19.51
N CYS A 527 -16.66 -17.98 20.09
CA CYS A 527 -16.92 -18.43 21.46
C CYS A 527 -18.24 -19.18 21.46
N SER A 528 -18.18 -20.47 21.16
CA SER A 528 -19.22 -21.40 21.53
C SER A 528 -18.98 -21.83 23.00
N SER A 529 -19.51 -21.07 23.92
CA SER A 529 -19.95 -21.60 25.23
C SER A 529 -20.91 -20.59 25.83
N LYS A 530 -22.16 -21.07 26.05
CA LYS A 530 -23.18 -20.37 26.80
C LYS A 530 -22.71 -20.16 28.25
N GLY A 531 -22.55 -18.90 28.64
CA GLY A 531 -22.32 -18.53 30.03
C GLY A 531 -22.38 -17.00 30.14
N ASN A 532 -23.34 -16.52 30.92
CA ASN A 532 -23.64 -15.12 31.22
C ASN A 532 -22.41 -14.22 31.36
N CYS A 533 -22.30 -13.21 30.55
CA CYS A 533 -21.42 -12.08 30.77
C CYS A 533 -22.27 -10.82 30.93
N SER A 534 -22.66 -10.52 32.17
CA SER A 534 -23.22 -9.25 32.60
C SER A 534 -22.07 -8.37 33.10
N ILE A 535 -21.55 -7.52 32.24
CA ILE A 535 -20.66 -6.40 32.66
C ILE A 535 -21.56 -5.18 32.77
N GLN A 536 -21.92 -4.83 33.98
CA GLN A 536 -22.44 -3.51 34.33
C GLN A 536 -21.27 -2.51 34.26
N VAL A 537 -21.30 -1.61 33.28
CA VAL A 537 -20.47 -0.42 33.30
C VAL A 537 -21.18 0.63 34.16
N GLU A 538 -20.76 0.78 35.39
CA GLU A 538 -21.14 1.92 36.23
C GLU A 538 -20.56 3.20 35.65
N ASP A 539 -21.47 4.09 35.26
CA ASP A 539 -21.21 5.46 34.87
C ASP A 539 -20.87 6.31 36.12
N LYS A 540 -19.58 6.49 36.42
CA LYS A 540 -19.08 7.43 37.44
C LYS A 540 -18.77 8.80 36.83
N SER A 541 -19.82 9.53 36.48
CA SER A 541 -19.70 10.98 36.23
C SER A 541 -20.93 11.74 36.77
N LYS A 542 -21.12 11.71 38.07
CA LYS A 542 -21.90 12.71 38.83
C LYS A 542 -21.52 12.55 40.28
N ASN A 543 -20.60 13.36 40.77
CA ASN A 543 -20.50 13.96 42.08
C ASN A 543 -19.06 14.34 42.39
N ALA A 544 -18.73 15.56 42.08
CA ALA A 544 -17.77 16.41 42.84
C ALA A 544 -18.10 17.86 42.54
N GLN A 545 -18.80 18.43 43.50
CA GLN A 545 -18.79 19.87 43.73
C GLN A 545 -17.40 20.30 44.15
#